data_6408075337158deeaf18653034418a98
#
_entry.id   6408075337158deeaf18653034418a98
#
_cell.length_a   1.000
_cell.length_b   1.000
_cell.length_c   1.000
_cell.angle_alpha   90.00
_cell.angle_beta   90.00
_cell.angle_gamma   90.00
#
_symmetry.space_group_name_H-M   'P 1'
#
loop_
_entity.id
_entity.type
_entity.pdbx_description
1 polymer ?
#
loop_
_entity_poly.entity_id
_entity_poly.type
_entity_poly.pdbx_seq_one_letter_code
_entity_poly.pdbx_strand_id
1 'polypeptide(L)'
;MKWFRSLSFLALILVLTPVVFAADFGIRAGRYDDRGEDFVGAEVLFDIGSLNINPNLEYSLENDITSGSANIDVTVDVGNFSRVTPYLGAGVGLWYVDADGGDNTTELLGNLIGGVQFDLDFLKPYAQVKYFRLLEEDGDDGAQDDIAFTVGLRF
;
A
#
# COMPACT_ATOMS: atom_id res chain seq x y z
N MET A 1 24.66 25.41 9.86
CA MET A 1 23.58 24.91 8.96
C MET A 1 23.26 23.40 9.04
N LYS A 2 24.15 22.56 9.56
CA LYS A 2 23.86 21.10 9.73
C LYS A 2 22.92 20.79 10.91
N TRP A 3 22.87 21.65 11.92
CA TRP A 3 22.05 21.45 13.13
C TRP A 3 20.55 21.65 12.91
N PHE A 4 20.16 22.54 11.98
CA PHE A 4 18.75 22.78 11.64
C PHE A 4 18.07 21.56 10.97
N ARG A 5 18.84 20.79 10.18
CA ARG A 5 18.32 19.58 9.52
C ARG A 5 18.03 18.45 10.51
N SER A 6 18.87 18.34 11.56
CA SER A 6 18.69 17.33 12.61
C SER A 6 17.50 17.66 13.53
N LEU A 7 17.26 18.96 13.82
CA LEU A 7 16.11 19.37 14.63
C LEU A 7 14.78 19.14 13.90
N SER A 8 14.74 19.38 12.59
CA SER A 8 13.54 19.16 11.78
C SER A 8 13.19 17.66 11.69
N PHE A 9 14.19 16.80 11.62
CA PHE A 9 13.98 15.35 11.62
C PHE A 9 13.49 14.83 12.98
N LEU A 10 14.04 15.37 14.07
CA LEU A 10 13.62 15.03 15.43
C LEU A 10 12.21 15.54 15.73
N ALA A 11 11.86 16.75 15.27
CA ALA A 11 10.49 17.29 15.38
C ALA A 11 9.47 16.49 14.59
N LEU A 12 9.83 15.99 13.41
CA LEU A 12 8.97 15.13 12.60
C LEU A 12 8.71 13.78 13.29
N ILE A 13 9.71 13.19 13.93
CA ILE A 13 9.57 11.95 14.71
C ILE A 13 8.70 12.19 15.95
N LEU A 14 8.81 13.33 16.62
CA LEU A 14 8.02 13.65 17.81
C LEU A 14 6.53 13.92 17.50
N VAL A 15 6.23 14.44 16.31
CA VAL A 15 4.84 14.66 15.86
C VAL A 15 4.16 13.35 15.47
N LEU A 16 4.93 12.35 15.04
CA LEU A 16 4.41 11.03 14.65
C LEU A 16 4.22 10.07 15.84
N THR A 17 4.82 10.35 16.99
CA THR A 17 4.77 9.45 18.17
C THR A 17 3.37 9.23 18.76
N PRO A 18 2.43 10.19 18.82
CA PRO A 18 1.08 9.91 19.34
C PRO A 18 0.20 9.11 18.34
N VAL A 19 0.54 9.10 17.06
CA VAL A 19 -0.23 8.39 16.03
C VAL A 19 0.12 6.89 16.00
N VAL A 20 1.32 6.53 16.43
CA VAL A 20 1.78 5.13 16.46
C VAL A 20 1.01 4.27 17.48
N PHE A 21 0.39 4.86 18.51
CA PHE A 21 -0.39 4.13 19.51
C PHE A 21 -1.81 3.72 19.06
N ALA A 22 -2.26 4.20 17.92
CA ALA A 22 -3.57 3.85 17.34
C ALA A 22 -3.44 3.24 15.94
N ALA A 23 -2.31 2.61 15.65
CA ALA A 23 -2.05 2.03 14.35
C ALA A 23 -2.10 0.50 14.42
N ASP A 24 -2.84 -0.10 13.50
CA ASP A 24 -2.78 -1.53 13.26
C ASP A 24 -1.60 -1.84 12.32
N PHE A 25 -0.81 -2.83 12.68
CA PHE A 25 0.21 -3.38 11.79
C PHE A 25 -0.38 -4.54 11.00
N GLY A 26 0.06 -4.73 9.78
CA GLY A 26 -0.47 -5.80 8.95
C GLY A 26 0.56 -6.43 8.04
N ILE A 27 0.27 -7.67 7.70
CA ILE A 27 0.92 -8.41 6.63
C ILE A 27 -0.08 -8.69 5.53
N ARG A 28 0.40 -8.70 4.30
CA ARG A 28 -0.44 -8.89 3.11
C ARG A 28 0.23 -9.80 2.11
N ALA A 29 -0.57 -10.50 1.34
CA ALA A 29 -0.12 -11.29 0.21
C ALA A 29 -1.17 -11.19 -0.90
N GLY A 30 -0.76 -11.36 -2.13
CA GLY A 30 -1.67 -11.26 -3.24
C GLY A 30 -1.05 -11.61 -4.57
N ARG A 31 -1.78 -11.31 -5.63
CA ARG A 31 -1.37 -11.56 -7.00
C ARG A 31 -1.78 -10.40 -7.89
N TYR A 32 -0.86 -9.99 -8.76
CA TYR A 32 -1.10 -9.10 -9.89
C TYR A 32 -1.63 -9.94 -11.06
N ASP A 33 -2.83 -9.62 -11.54
CA ASP A 33 -3.56 -10.48 -12.48
C ASP A 33 -2.90 -10.49 -13.88
N ASP A 34 -2.68 -9.33 -14.46
CA ASP A 34 -2.12 -9.21 -15.80
C ASP A 34 -0.64 -9.62 -15.88
N ARG A 35 0.12 -9.33 -14.80
CA ARG A 35 1.53 -9.74 -14.69
C ARG A 35 1.69 -11.20 -14.32
N GLY A 36 0.69 -11.81 -13.68
CA GLY A 36 0.76 -13.16 -13.17
C GLY A 36 1.73 -13.35 -12.00
N GLU A 37 2.13 -12.28 -11.32
CA GLU A 37 3.13 -12.25 -10.25
C GLU A 37 2.47 -12.30 -8.87
N ASP A 38 2.99 -13.16 -8.00
CA ASP A 38 2.60 -13.18 -6.59
C ASP A 38 3.45 -12.19 -5.80
N PHE A 39 2.87 -11.56 -4.77
CA PHE A 39 3.57 -10.63 -3.89
C PHE A 39 3.28 -10.89 -2.41
N VAL A 40 4.20 -10.45 -1.58
CA VAL A 40 4.02 -10.31 -0.14
C VAL A 40 4.31 -8.87 0.28
N GLY A 41 3.74 -8.45 1.39
CA GLY A 41 3.94 -7.08 1.84
C GLY A 41 3.64 -6.87 3.30
N ALA A 42 3.91 -5.64 3.72
CA ALA A 42 3.62 -5.15 5.05
C ALA A 42 2.89 -3.81 4.98
N GLU A 43 2.10 -3.52 5.99
CA GLU A 43 1.33 -2.29 6.05
C GLU A 43 1.19 -1.76 7.46
N VAL A 44 0.88 -0.47 7.56
CA VAL A 44 0.41 0.17 8.78
C VAL A 44 -0.91 0.86 8.47
N LEU A 45 -1.93 0.65 9.28
CA LEU A 45 -3.23 1.31 9.12
C LEU A 45 -3.41 2.32 10.25
N PHE A 46 -3.56 3.58 9.90
CA PHE A 46 -3.94 4.66 10.82
C PHE A 46 -5.43 4.91 10.67
N ASP A 47 -6.19 4.58 11.71
CA ASP A 47 -7.64 4.78 11.78
C ASP A 47 -7.94 6.18 12.32
N ILE A 48 -8.68 6.97 11.53
CA ILE A 48 -9.13 8.32 11.87
C ILE A 48 -10.66 8.38 11.72
N GLY A 49 -11.35 7.54 12.47
CA GLY A 49 -12.80 7.39 12.42
C GLY A 49 -13.28 6.59 11.21
N SER A 50 -13.91 7.21 10.22
CA SER A 50 -14.31 6.55 8.99
C SER A 50 -13.26 6.64 7.88
N LEU A 51 -12.18 7.38 8.12
CA LEU A 51 -11.06 7.56 7.19
C LEU A 51 -9.87 6.77 7.69
N ASN A 52 -9.26 6.00 6.80
CA ASN A 52 -8.06 5.23 7.09
C ASN A 52 -6.92 5.66 6.17
N ILE A 53 -5.71 5.81 6.72
CA ILE A 53 -4.48 6.06 5.96
C ILE A 53 -3.61 4.81 6.07
N ASN A 54 -3.23 4.25 4.94
CA ASN A 54 -2.55 2.96 4.86
C ASN A 54 -1.25 3.06 4.04
N PRO A 55 -0.11 3.45 4.63
CA PRO A 55 1.18 3.20 4.01
C PRO A 55 1.46 1.70 3.96
N ASN A 56 1.88 1.23 2.79
CA ASN A 56 2.16 -0.18 2.55
C ASN A 56 3.30 -0.40 1.57
N LEU A 57 3.97 -1.53 1.72
CA LEU A 57 5.04 -2.01 0.86
C LEU A 57 4.66 -3.38 0.33
N GLU A 58 4.89 -3.60 -0.96
CA GLU A 58 4.66 -4.88 -1.64
C GLU A 58 5.94 -5.29 -2.35
N TYR A 59 6.31 -6.56 -2.26
CA TYR A 59 7.48 -7.16 -2.90
C TYR A 59 7.05 -8.35 -3.74
N SER A 60 7.38 -8.32 -5.03
CA SER A 60 7.09 -9.42 -5.97
C SER A 60 8.00 -10.61 -5.70
N LEU A 61 7.44 -11.80 -5.78
CA LEU A 61 8.14 -13.07 -5.53
C LEU A 61 8.69 -13.70 -6.81
N GLU A 62 8.81 -12.96 -7.91
CA GLU A 62 9.36 -13.47 -9.16
C GLU A 62 10.87 -13.65 -9.06
N ASN A 63 11.38 -14.76 -9.64
CA ASN A 63 12.77 -15.20 -9.43
C ASN A 63 13.80 -14.43 -10.26
N ASP A 64 13.41 -13.80 -11.36
CA ASP A 64 14.35 -13.21 -12.33
C ASP A 64 14.43 -11.67 -12.26
N ILE A 65 13.50 -11.01 -11.58
CA ILE A 65 13.43 -9.56 -11.49
C ILE A 65 12.98 -9.17 -10.06
N THR A 66 13.75 -8.32 -9.41
CA THR A 66 13.34 -7.72 -8.16
C THR A 66 12.41 -6.55 -8.43
N SER A 67 11.14 -6.69 -8.11
CA SER A 67 10.17 -5.61 -8.24
C SER A 67 9.35 -5.43 -6.96
N GLY A 68 8.82 -4.24 -6.77
CA GLY A 68 8.01 -3.93 -5.61
C GLY A 68 7.36 -2.58 -5.70
N SER A 69 6.47 -2.30 -4.77
CA SER A 69 5.82 -1.00 -4.67
C SER A 69 5.80 -0.46 -3.24
N ALA A 70 5.83 0.87 -3.14
CA ALA A 70 5.60 1.60 -1.91
C ALA A 70 4.40 2.51 -2.12
N ASN A 71 3.35 2.36 -1.34
CA ASN A 71 2.09 3.04 -1.54
C ASN A 71 1.64 3.79 -0.28
N ILE A 72 0.86 4.85 -0.48
CA ILE A 72 0.05 5.49 0.54
C ILE A 72 -1.38 5.47 0.02
N ASP A 73 -2.21 4.66 0.64
CA ASP A 73 -3.61 4.50 0.30
C ASP A 73 -4.48 5.22 1.34
N VAL A 74 -5.56 5.85 0.88
CA VAL A 74 -6.58 6.46 1.75
C VAL A 74 -7.90 5.77 1.45
N THR A 75 -8.51 5.19 2.48
CA THR A 75 -9.77 4.48 2.36
C THR A 75 -10.82 5.04 3.30
N VAL A 76 -12.09 4.91 2.92
CA VAL A 76 -13.24 5.25 3.76
C VAL A 76 -14.10 4.02 3.96
N ASP A 77 -14.57 3.83 5.19
CA ASP A 77 -15.52 2.79 5.52
C ASP A 77 -16.89 3.18 4.96
N VAL A 78 -17.46 2.32 4.11
CA VAL A 78 -18.76 2.57 3.46
C VAL A 78 -19.92 1.87 4.15
N GLY A 79 -19.68 1.30 5.30
CA GLY A 79 -20.69 0.65 6.14
C GLY A 79 -20.03 -0.09 7.30
N ASN A 80 -20.84 -0.50 8.25
CA ASN A 80 -20.44 -1.41 9.32
C ASN A 80 -21.59 -2.39 9.55
N PHE A 81 -21.36 -3.63 9.19
CA PHE A 81 -22.34 -4.70 9.30
C PHE A 81 -21.91 -5.70 10.37
N SER A 82 -22.07 -5.29 11.64
CA SER A 82 -21.64 -6.10 12.78
C SER A 82 -20.12 -6.25 12.87
N ARG A 83 -19.56 -7.30 12.26
CA ARG A 83 -18.13 -7.60 12.22
C ARG A 83 -17.50 -7.46 10.83
N VAL A 84 -18.25 -6.91 9.90
CA VAL A 84 -17.82 -6.77 8.50
C VAL A 84 -17.86 -5.30 8.12
N THR A 85 -16.73 -4.76 7.71
CA THR A 85 -16.58 -3.37 7.31
C THR A 85 -16.10 -3.30 5.85
N PRO A 86 -17.01 -3.04 4.89
CA PRO A 86 -16.60 -2.73 3.53
C PRO A 86 -15.99 -1.34 3.47
N TYR A 87 -14.98 -1.18 2.61
CA TYR A 87 -14.29 0.07 2.40
C TYR A 87 -13.96 0.31 0.92
N LEU A 88 -13.84 1.58 0.56
CA LEU A 88 -13.41 2.04 -0.75
C LEU A 88 -12.31 3.08 -0.57
N GLY A 89 -11.43 3.22 -1.56
CA GLY A 89 -10.38 4.21 -1.46
C GLY A 89 -9.59 4.41 -2.73
N ALA A 90 -8.61 5.28 -2.60
CA ALA A 90 -7.64 5.57 -3.64
C ALA A 90 -6.27 5.82 -3.00
N GLY A 91 -5.22 5.71 -3.77
CA GLY A 91 -3.87 5.94 -3.30
C GLY A 91 -2.92 6.31 -4.41
N VAL A 92 -1.71 6.63 -4.00
CA VAL A 92 -0.56 6.86 -4.87
C VAL A 92 0.62 6.05 -4.38
N GLY A 93 1.52 5.71 -5.29
CA GLY A 93 2.69 4.95 -4.92
C GLY A 93 3.80 5.06 -5.95
N LEU A 94 4.86 4.34 -5.67
CA LEU A 94 6.01 4.18 -6.54
C LEU A 94 6.17 2.69 -6.84
N TRP A 95 6.30 2.38 -8.11
CA TRP A 95 6.69 1.05 -8.59
C TRP A 95 8.18 1.05 -8.87
N TYR A 96 8.88 0.09 -8.30
CA TYR A 96 10.32 -0.08 -8.46
C TYR A 96 10.61 -1.41 -9.14
N VAL A 97 11.48 -1.39 -10.13
CA VAL A 97 11.97 -2.57 -10.84
C VAL A 97 13.49 -2.51 -10.90
N ASP A 98 14.14 -3.57 -10.44
CA ASP A 98 15.57 -3.79 -10.55
C ASP A 98 15.80 -5.02 -11.42
N ALA A 99 16.26 -4.79 -12.65
CA ALA A 99 16.64 -5.85 -13.59
C ALA A 99 18.13 -6.10 -13.48
N ASP A 100 18.54 -7.34 -13.20
CA ASP A 100 19.93 -7.76 -13.10
C ASP A 100 20.72 -7.35 -14.36
N GLY A 101 21.58 -6.31 -14.21
CA GLY A 101 22.43 -5.77 -15.28
C GLY A 101 21.80 -4.70 -16.17
N GLY A 102 20.62 -4.17 -15.80
CA GLY A 102 19.93 -3.07 -16.46
C GLY A 102 19.83 -1.81 -15.59
N ASP A 103 19.17 -0.77 -16.12
CA ASP A 103 18.86 0.43 -15.38
C ASP A 103 17.67 0.18 -14.44
N ASN A 104 17.79 0.64 -13.18
CA ASN A 104 16.69 0.64 -12.23
C ASN A 104 15.62 1.64 -12.68
N THR A 105 14.38 1.20 -12.71
CA THR A 105 13.25 2.05 -13.08
C THR A 105 12.35 2.27 -11.88
N THR A 106 11.95 3.52 -11.67
CA THR A 106 10.95 3.90 -10.66
C THR A 106 9.86 4.70 -11.34
N GLU A 107 8.62 4.26 -11.20
CA GLU A 107 7.46 4.86 -11.86
C GLU A 107 6.39 5.22 -10.83
N LEU A 108 5.74 6.36 -11.03
CA LEU A 108 4.62 6.81 -10.22
C LEU A 108 3.36 6.03 -10.60
N LEU A 109 2.60 5.59 -9.61
CA LEU A 109 1.32 4.90 -9.83
C LEU A 109 0.18 5.53 -9.04
N GLY A 110 -1.04 5.38 -9.57
CA GLY A 110 -2.29 5.70 -8.88
C GLY A 110 -3.11 4.44 -8.64
N ASN A 111 -3.76 4.34 -7.49
CA ASN A 111 -4.57 3.19 -7.07
C ASN A 111 -6.03 3.55 -6.87
N LEU A 112 -6.92 2.64 -7.24
CA LEU A 112 -8.31 2.58 -6.77
C LEU A 112 -8.50 1.25 -6.02
N ILE A 113 -9.19 1.31 -4.88
CA ILE A 113 -9.22 0.21 -3.92
C ILE A 113 -10.66 -0.06 -3.50
N GLY A 114 -11.02 -1.32 -3.44
CA GLY A 114 -12.25 -1.79 -2.82
C GLY A 114 -11.98 -3.06 -2.02
N GLY A 115 -12.52 -3.12 -0.80
CA GLY A 115 -12.24 -4.26 0.06
C GLY A 115 -13.24 -4.44 1.18
N VAL A 116 -13.04 -5.50 1.93
CA VAL A 116 -13.82 -5.86 3.10
C VAL A 116 -12.89 -6.34 4.21
N GLN A 117 -13.10 -5.80 5.41
CA GLN A 117 -12.40 -6.19 6.62
C GLN A 117 -13.35 -6.91 7.56
N PHE A 118 -12.84 -7.92 8.25
CA PHE A 118 -13.56 -8.66 9.28
C PHE A 118 -12.95 -8.35 10.64
N ASP A 119 -13.76 -7.91 11.60
CA ASP A 119 -13.34 -7.64 12.98
C ASP A 119 -13.48 -8.90 13.84
N LEU A 120 -12.34 -9.49 14.21
CA LEU A 120 -12.25 -10.64 15.10
C LEU A 120 -11.45 -10.26 16.37
N ASP A 121 -11.92 -9.22 17.06
CA ASP A 121 -11.31 -8.62 18.25
C ASP A 121 -9.88 -8.06 17.98
N PHE A 122 -8.82 -8.83 18.24
CA PHE A 122 -7.43 -8.39 18.03
C PHE A 122 -6.88 -8.71 16.62
N LEU A 123 -7.63 -9.48 15.82
CA LEU A 123 -7.27 -9.84 14.45
C LEU A 123 -8.28 -9.26 13.47
N LYS A 124 -7.81 -8.62 12.43
CA LYS A 124 -8.63 -8.01 11.38
C LYS A 124 -8.22 -8.56 10.01
N PRO A 125 -8.64 -9.79 9.64
CA PRO A 125 -8.43 -10.28 8.29
C PRO A 125 -9.21 -9.44 7.29
N TYR A 126 -8.66 -9.25 6.10
CA TYR A 126 -9.31 -8.52 5.02
C TYR A 126 -9.01 -9.12 3.65
N ALA A 127 -9.89 -8.80 2.70
CA ALA A 127 -9.70 -9.06 1.29
C ALA A 127 -9.91 -7.76 0.51
N GLN A 128 -9.09 -7.51 -0.52
CA GLN A 128 -9.06 -6.27 -1.26
C GLN A 128 -8.78 -6.52 -2.73
N VAL A 129 -9.43 -5.75 -3.58
CA VAL A 129 -9.08 -5.58 -4.98
C VAL A 129 -8.51 -4.18 -5.16
N LYS A 130 -7.36 -4.09 -5.81
CA LYS A 130 -6.67 -2.84 -6.13
C LYS A 130 -6.50 -2.77 -7.65
N TYR A 131 -7.11 -1.79 -8.30
CA TYR A 131 -6.77 -1.38 -9.64
C TYR A 131 -5.68 -0.33 -9.55
N PHE A 132 -4.56 -0.49 -10.25
CA PHE A 132 -3.52 0.52 -10.31
C PHE A 132 -3.11 0.81 -11.75
N ARG A 133 -2.63 2.02 -11.95
CA ARG A 133 -2.15 2.51 -13.23
C ARG A 133 -0.88 3.31 -13.04
N LEU A 134 0.12 3.05 -13.88
CA LEU A 134 1.30 3.88 -13.97
C LEU A 134 0.94 5.24 -14.56
N LEU A 135 1.41 6.32 -13.93
CA LEU A 135 1.04 7.71 -14.26
C LEU A 135 2.07 8.39 -15.16
N GLU A 136 3.27 7.83 -15.30
CA GLU A 136 4.33 8.34 -16.18
C GLU A 136 4.25 7.64 -17.52
N GLU A 137 3.94 8.39 -18.56
CA GLU A 137 3.97 7.97 -19.96
C GLU A 137 5.25 8.49 -20.61
N ASP A 138 6.31 7.71 -20.65
CA ASP A 138 7.43 7.92 -21.55
C ASP A 138 7.28 6.95 -22.74
N GLY A 139 6.58 7.43 -23.78
CA GLY A 139 6.55 6.76 -25.10
C GLY A 139 5.32 5.90 -25.38
N ASP A 140 5.08 5.69 -26.60
CA ASP A 140 4.00 5.14 -27.41
C ASP A 140 3.45 3.72 -27.07
N ASP A 141 3.82 3.17 -25.92
CA ASP A 141 3.30 1.89 -25.40
C ASP A 141 2.37 2.17 -24.21
N GLY A 142 1.08 2.08 -24.46
CA GLY A 142 -0.04 2.44 -23.62
C GLY A 142 0.12 2.21 -22.12
N ALA A 143 -0.51 3.08 -21.34
CA ALA A 143 -0.52 3.04 -19.89
C ALA A 143 -0.65 1.61 -19.35
N GLN A 144 0.36 1.16 -18.60
CA GLN A 144 0.31 -0.16 -17.97
C GLN A 144 -0.58 -0.05 -16.73
N ASP A 145 -1.72 -0.70 -16.81
CA ASP A 145 -2.63 -0.90 -15.69
C ASP A 145 -2.69 -2.39 -15.33
N ASP A 146 -3.06 -2.67 -14.09
CA ASP A 146 -3.20 -4.05 -13.60
C ASP A 146 -4.18 -4.08 -12.42
N ILE A 147 -4.67 -5.27 -12.13
CA ILE A 147 -5.53 -5.56 -10.98
C ILE A 147 -4.76 -6.46 -10.02
N ALA A 148 -4.72 -6.06 -8.75
CA ALA A 148 -4.17 -6.88 -7.69
C ALA A 148 -5.28 -7.41 -6.79
N PHE A 149 -5.26 -8.71 -6.55
CA PHE A 149 -6.07 -9.36 -5.53
C PHE A 149 -5.22 -9.56 -4.28
N THR A 150 -5.67 -9.01 -3.17
CA THR A 150 -4.91 -9.00 -1.91
C THR A 150 -5.73 -9.60 -0.79
N VAL A 151 -5.10 -10.42 0.01
CA VAL A 151 -5.59 -10.82 1.33
C VAL A 151 -4.56 -10.39 2.38
N GLY A 152 -5.02 -10.03 3.56
CA GLY A 152 -4.13 -9.59 4.62
C GLY A 152 -4.70 -9.81 6.01
N LEU A 153 -3.85 -9.60 6.98
CA LEU A 153 -4.16 -9.71 8.39
C LEU A 153 -3.56 -8.51 9.12
N ARG A 154 -4.39 -7.77 9.85
CA ARG A 154 -4.02 -6.65 10.73
C ARG A 154 -4.15 -7.05 12.19
N PHE A 155 -3.30 -6.49 13.05
CA PHE A 155 -3.24 -6.77 14.49
C PHE A 155 -2.67 -5.59 15.27
#